data_585e7769eb3a108335f78be084a5c683
#
_entry.id   585e7769eb3a108335f78be084a5c683
#
_cell.length_a   1.000
_cell.length_b   1.000
_cell.length_c   1.000
_cell.angle_alpha   90.00
_cell.angle_beta   90.00
_cell.angle_gamma   90.00
#
_symmetry.space_group_name_H-M   'P 1'
#
loop_
_entity.id
_entity.type
_entity.pdbx_description
1 polymer ?
#
loop_
_entity_poly.entity_id
_entity_poly.type
_entity_poly.pdbx_seq_one_letter_code
_entity_poly.pdbx_strand_id
1 'polypeptide(L)'
;MNTIEIQNILSELTRSIGMNPLDIKPIAESGSTRKYFRVITDTGSVIGTYNANVEENQAFFYLTRHFGQCGLPVPELLAVHPSETCYLQSDHGDETLFGRIQLALAQGGYDEPTIGLFKQVLDELVRFQIDGHQRLDYSKTYPMPCFDKAAVMDDLDYFRYYFVKPHAEIVFNETRLKAEFNRFADFIGGAQNDFFMYRDFQSRNIMIDHEKPYFIDYQGGRKGPLPYDVVSLLYQVKAQMPQTLRDELVKHYKERLSERLDVASTGFDKLYPYFVYLRLMQVLGAYGFRGMIQKKPHFLESIPYALKELKTWNEKYPLNDYPELQTIISNLSTLTFHL
;
A
#
# COMPACT_ATOMS: atom_id res chain seq x y z
N MET A 1 2.73 -8.08 -25.62
CA MET A 1 1.92 -9.29 -25.90
C MET A 1 0.46 -8.89 -25.97
N ASN A 2 -0.28 -9.38 -26.96
CA ASN A 2 -1.71 -9.11 -27.08
C ASN A 2 -2.54 -10.04 -26.17
N THR A 3 -3.83 -9.73 -25.97
CA THR A 3 -4.69 -10.47 -25.03
C THR A 3 -4.85 -11.94 -25.39
N ILE A 4 -4.96 -12.26 -26.70
CA ILE A 4 -5.15 -13.64 -27.17
C ILE A 4 -3.89 -14.47 -26.88
N GLU A 5 -2.70 -13.94 -27.13
CA GLU A 5 -1.43 -14.60 -26.82
C GLU A 5 -1.31 -14.89 -25.30
N ILE A 6 -1.68 -13.92 -24.47
CA ILE A 6 -1.67 -14.10 -23.00
C ILE A 6 -2.64 -15.22 -22.61
N GLN A 7 -3.88 -15.21 -23.11
CA GLN A 7 -4.88 -16.24 -22.80
C GLN A 7 -4.44 -17.64 -23.23
N ASN A 8 -3.77 -17.77 -24.38
CA ASN A 8 -3.21 -19.04 -24.82
C ASN A 8 -2.15 -19.59 -23.84
N ILE A 9 -1.21 -18.74 -23.42
CA ILE A 9 -0.18 -19.12 -22.45
C ILE A 9 -0.83 -19.51 -21.10
N LEU A 10 -1.80 -18.72 -20.61
CA LEU A 10 -2.51 -19.04 -19.37
C LEU A 10 -3.27 -20.36 -19.47
N SER A 11 -3.87 -20.65 -20.62
CA SER A 11 -4.54 -21.92 -20.90
C SER A 11 -3.56 -23.11 -20.86
N GLU A 12 -2.37 -22.97 -21.45
CA GLU A 12 -1.32 -23.98 -21.41
C GLU A 12 -0.79 -24.20 -19.99
N LEU A 13 -0.51 -23.13 -19.25
CA LEU A 13 -0.11 -23.21 -17.85
C LEU A 13 -1.16 -23.91 -16.98
N THR A 14 -2.45 -23.61 -17.20
CA THR A 14 -3.55 -24.24 -16.46
C THR A 14 -3.60 -25.74 -16.70
N ARG A 15 -3.41 -26.19 -17.95
CA ARG A 15 -3.32 -27.61 -18.26
C ARG A 15 -2.08 -28.28 -17.66
N SER A 16 -0.97 -27.56 -17.58
CA SER A 16 0.28 -28.10 -17.01
C SER A 16 0.18 -28.43 -15.51
N ILE A 17 -0.77 -27.81 -14.79
CA ILE A 17 -1.06 -28.13 -13.40
C ILE A 17 -2.23 -29.11 -13.21
N GLY A 18 -2.69 -29.72 -14.30
CA GLY A 18 -3.74 -30.75 -14.26
C GLY A 18 -5.18 -30.22 -14.22
N MET A 19 -5.39 -28.92 -14.44
CA MET A 19 -6.72 -28.31 -14.51
C MET A 19 -7.14 -28.10 -15.97
N ASN A 20 -8.44 -28.22 -16.27
CA ASN A 20 -8.96 -27.97 -17.60
C ASN A 20 -9.58 -26.57 -17.70
N PRO A 21 -8.97 -25.62 -18.45
CA PRO A 21 -9.53 -24.27 -18.59
C PRO A 21 -10.81 -24.30 -19.43
N LEU A 22 -11.90 -23.77 -18.88
CA LEU A 22 -13.22 -23.65 -19.52
C LEU A 22 -13.46 -22.25 -20.07
N ASP A 23 -13.00 -21.22 -19.35
CA ASP A 23 -13.15 -19.80 -19.74
C ASP A 23 -12.03 -18.96 -19.14
N ILE A 24 -11.65 -17.84 -19.79
CA ILE A 24 -10.62 -16.92 -19.33
C ILE A 24 -11.15 -15.49 -19.42
N LYS A 25 -11.54 -14.92 -18.28
CA LYS A 25 -12.13 -13.60 -18.18
C LYS A 25 -11.11 -12.55 -17.71
N PRO A 26 -10.97 -11.41 -18.40
CA PRO A 26 -10.15 -10.33 -17.90
C PRO A 26 -10.75 -9.76 -16.60
N ILE A 27 -9.90 -9.48 -15.62
CA ILE A 27 -10.25 -8.72 -14.43
C ILE A 27 -9.98 -7.24 -14.71
N ALA A 28 -10.86 -6.35 -14.22
CA ALA A 28 -10.73 -4.92 -14.44
C ALA A 28 -9.35 -4.40 -13.99
N GLU A 29 -8.71 -3.60 -14.86
CA GLU A 29 -7.40 -3.00 -14.59
C GLU A 29 -7.49 -2.03 -13.40
N SER A 30 -6.58 -2.20 -12.46
CA SER A 30 -6.34 -1.23 -11.40
C SER A 30 -5.12 -0.38 -11.72
N GLY A 31 -4.66 0.58 -11.30
CA GLY A 31 -3.57 1.50 -11.65
C GLY A 31 -2.20 0.92 -12.09
N SER A 32 -2.07 -0.39 -12.28
CA SER A 32 -0.87 -1.10 -12.71
C SER A 32 -0.90 -1.39 -14.22
N THR A 33 0.27 -1.64 -14.81
CA THR A 33 0.42 -2.17 -16.18
C THR A 33 0.20 -3.68 -16.27
N ARG A 34 0.05 -4.37 -15.13
CA ARG A 34 -0.27 -5.78 -15.06
C ARG A 34 -1.67 -6.06 -15.57
N LYS A 35 -1.82 -7.20 -16.24
CA LYS A 35 -3.11 -7.71 -16.68
C LYS A 35 -3.45 -8.96 -15.88
N TYR A 36 -4.65 -8.98 -15.32
CA TYR A 36 -5.15 -10.08 -14.54
C TYR A 36 -6.31 -10.76 -15.27
N PHE A 37 -6.37 -12.07 -15.16
CA PHE A 37 -7.41 -12.90 -15.76
C PHE A 37 -7.87 -13.93 -14.74
N ARG A 38 -9.19 -14.14 -14.61
CA ARG A 38 -9.71 -15.29 -13.90
C ARG A 38 -9.86 -16.44 -14.89
N VAL A 39 -9.11 -17.51 -14.69
CA VAL A 39 -9.22 -18.75 -15.46
C VAL A 39 -10.19 -19.65 -14.73
N ILE A 40 -11.34 -19.85 -15.30
CA ILE A 40 -12.38 -20.77 -14.80
C ILE A 40 -12.03 -22.17 -15.29
N THR A 41 -12.01 -23.13 -14.38
CA THR A 41 -11.66 -24.53 -14.67
C THR A 41 -12.77 -25.47 -14.23
N ASP A 42 -12.64 -26.73 -14.55
CA ASP A 42 -13.53 -27.81 -14.12
C ASP A 42 -13.52 -28.07 -12.60
N THR A 43 -12.50 -27.58 -11.89
CA THR A 43 -12.32 -27.80 -10.43
C THR A 43 -12.38 -26.52 -9.61
N GLY A 44 -12.61 -25.35 -10.24
CA GLY A 44 -12.64 -24.07 -9.56
C GLY A 44 -12.11 -22.93 -10.43
N SER A 45 -11.40 -21.97 -9.84
CA SER A 45 -10.75 -20.89 -10.59
C SER A 45 -9.34 -20.60 -10.09
N VAL A 46 -8.52 -20.05 -10.98
CA VAL A 46 -7.18 -19.54 -10.65
C VAL A 46 -6.97 -18.16 -11.28
N ILE A 47 -6.08 -17.36 -10.72
CA ILE A 47 -5.73 -16.07 -11.29
C ILE A 47 -4.51 -16.21 -12.18
N GLY A 48 -4.69 -15.89 -13.46
CA GLY A 48 -3.61 -15.74 -14.43
C GLY A 48 -3.13 -14.28 -14.46
N THR A 49 -1.85 -14.07 -14.41
CA THR A 49 -1.24 -12.73 -14.43
C THR A 49 -0.25 -12.62 -15.57
N TYR A 50 -0.29 -11.47 -16.26
CA TYR A 50 0.73 -11.04 -17.21
C TYR A 50 1.36 -9.74 -16.75
N ASN A 51 2.70 -9.70 -16.71
CA ASN A 51 3.47 -8.47 -16.53
C ASN A 51 4.77 -8.56 -17.35
N ALA A 52 5.05 -7.55 -18.16
CA ALA A 52 6.26 -7.50 -18.99
C ALA A 52 7.54 -7.26 -18.18
N ASN A 53 7.43 -6.73 -16.95
CA ASN A 53 8.55 -6.48 -16.06
C ASN A 53 8.96 -7.78 -15.34
N VAL A 54 9.95 -8.46 -15.90
CA VAL A 54 10.43 -9.76 -15.39
C VAL A 54 11.08 -9.61 -14.00
N GLU A 55 11.83 -8.54 -13.75
CA GLU A 55 12.49 -8.31 -12.44
C GLU A 55 11.44 -8.18 -11.32
N GLU A 56 10.37 -7.45 -11.57
CA GLU A 56 9.26 -7.32 -10.63
C GLU A 56 8.52 -8.67 -10.42
N ASN A 57 8.38 -9.49 -11.47
CA ASN A 57 7.80 -10.82 -11.37
C ASN A 57 8.69 -11.75 -10.54
N GLN A 58 9.99 -11.72 -10.75
CA GLN A 58 10.96 -12.52 -9.97
C GLN A 58 10.90 -12.16 -8.48
N ALA A 59 10.80 -10.87 -8.15
CA ALA A 59 10.59 -10.41 -6.77
C ALA A 59 9.27 -10.95 -6.20
N PHE A 60 8.17 -10.89 -6.98
CA PHE A 60 6.89 -11.47 -6.58
C PHE A 60 7.00 -12.98 -6.33
N PHE A 61 7.62 -13.76 -7.24
CA PHE A 61 7.78 -15.20 -7.08
C PHE A 61 8.63 -15.56 -5.85
N TYR A 62 9.68 -14.80 -5.61
CA TYR A 62 10.54 -14.97 -4.45
C TYR A 62 9.79 -14.71 -3.14
N LEU A 63 9.13 -13.55 -3.03
CA LEU A 63 8.38 -13.16 -1.84
C LEU A 63 7.21 -14.09 -1.57
N THR A 64 6.47 -14.50 -2.61
CA THR A 64 5.34 -15.45 -2.49
C THR A 64 5.78 -16.77 -1.88
N ARG A 65 6.88 -17.35 -2.38
CA ARG A 65 7.42 -18.61 -1.84
C ARG A 65 7.91 -18.45 -0.42
N HIS A 66 8.61 -17.35 -0.14
CA HIS A 66 9.12 -17.05 1.20
C HIS A 66 7.98 -16.89 2.22
N PHE A 67 6.97 -16.09 1.91
CA PHE A 67 5.83 -15.86 2.81
C PHE A 67 4.97 -17.12 2.98
N GLY A 68 4.78 -17.90 1.93
CA GLY A 68 4.13 -19.21 2.02
C GLY A 68 4.87 -20.16 2.97
N GLN A 69 6.21 -20.19 2.93
CA GLN A 69 7.03 -20.97 3.86
C GLN A 69 6.95 -20.46 5.31
N CYS A 70 6.70 -19.17 5.51
CA CYS A 70 6.44 -18.56 6.83
C CYS A 70 4.99 -18.80 7.32
N GLY A 71 4.14 -19.45 6.51
CA GLY A 71 2.72 -19.66 6.82
C GLY A 71 1.91 -18.36 6.84
N LEU A 72 2.33 -17.36 6.06
CA LEU A 72 1.60 -16.10 5.90
C LEU A 72 0.51 -16.24 4.84
N PRO A 73 -0.65 -15.59 5.00
CA PRO A 73 -1.79 -15.76 4.10
C PRO A 73 -1.61 -14.98 2.79
N VAL A 74 -0.82 -15.54 1.89
CA VAL A 74 -0.57 -15.04 0.54
C VAL A 74 -1.09 -16.03 -0.48
N PRO A 75 -1.39 -15.62 -1.73
CA PRO A 75 -1.74 -16.54 -2.80
C PRO A 75 -0.64 -17.58 -3.03
N GLU A 76 -1.03 -18.80 -3.35
CA GLU A 76 -0.10 -19.84 -3.79
C GLU A 76 0.34 -19.59 -5.22
N LEU A 77 1.64 -19.67 -5.52
CA LEU A 77 2.18 -19.61 -6.88
C LEU A 77 2.08 -21.00 -7.50
N LEU A 78 1.13 -21.20 -8.41
CA LEU A 78 0.78 -22.51 -8.97
C LEU A 78 1.66 -22.89 -10.17
N ALA A 79 1.91 -21.96 -11.08
CA ALA A 79 2.77 -22.18 -12.25
C ALA A 79 3.40 -20.88 -12.73
N VAL A 80 4.59 -20.97 -13.32
CA VAL A 80 5.30 -19.84 -13.95
C VAL A 80 5.70 -20.26 -15.36
N HIS A 81 5.36 -19.43 -16.35
CA HIS A 81 5.81 -19.65 -17.74
C HIS A 81 7.33 -19.43 -17.85
N PRO A 82 8.06 -20.18 -18.73
CA PRO A 82 9.50 -20.01 -18.91
C PRO A 82 9.98 -18.59 -19.24
N SER A 83 9.14 -17.74 -19.84
CA SER A 83 9.45 -16.31 -20.06
C SER A 83 9.36 -15.45 -18.80
N GLU A 84 8.86 -16.00 -17.70
CA GLU A 84 8.59 -15.29 -16.44
C GLU A 84 7.65 -14.08 -16.55
N THR A 85 6.99 -13.89 -17.71
CA THR A 85 6.02 -12.80 -17.93
C THR A 85 4.58 -13.20 -17.62
N CYS A 86 4.27 -14.50 -17.61
CA CYS A 86 2.95 -15.06 -17.27
C CYS A 86 3.09 -16.07 -16.13
N TYR A 87 2.10 -16.08 -15.23
CA TYR A 87 2.05 -17.03 -14.11
C TYR A 87 0.62 -17.25 -13.62
N LEU A 88 0.42 -18.33 -12.89
CA LEU A 88 -0.82 -18.67 -12.22
C LEU A 88 -0.65 -18.61 -10.71
N GLN A 89 -1.68 -18.10 -10.03
CA GLN A 89 -1.77 -18.09 -8.57
C GLN A 89 -3.18 -18.47 -8.11
N SER A 90 -3.35 -18.85 -6.84
CA SER A 90 -4.64 -19.16 -6.26
C SER A 90 -5.59 -17.96 -6.34
N ASP A 91 -6.89 -18.27 -6.49
CA ASP A 91 -7.97 -17.26 -6.53
C ASP A 91 -8.65 -17.18 -5.15
N HIS A 92 -8.71 -15.98 -4.57
CA HIS A 92 -9.35 -15.70 -3.29
C HIS A 92 -10.63 -14.88 -3.46
N GLY A 93 -11.28 -14.98 -4.63
CA GLY A 93 -12.55 -14.33 -4.92
C GLY A 93 -12.44 -12.86 -5.29
N ASP A 94 -13.52 -12.11 -5.08
CA ASP A 94 -13.64 -10.70 -5.49
C ASP A 94 -13.78 -9.75 -4.30
N GLU A 95 -13.99 -10.28 -3.11
CA GLU A 95 -14.23 -9.46 -1.94
C GLU A 95 -12.90 -8.92 -1.39
N THR A 96 -12.85 -7.60 -1.15
CA THR A 96 -11.71 -6.94 -0.54
C THR A 96 -12.10 -6.28 0.78
N LEU A 97 -11.12 -6.05 1.65
CA LEU A 97 -11.35 -5.24 2.85
C LEU A 97 -11.90 -3.84 2.49
N PHE A 98 -11.47 -3.28 1.35
CA PHE A 98 -12.01 -2.00 0.87
C PHE A 98 -13.51 -2.11 0.53
N GLY A 99 -13.95 -3.19 -0.10
CA GLY A 99 -15.36 -3.47 -0.35
C GLY A 99 -16.18 -3.54 0.95
N ARG A 100 -15.66 -4.22 1.96
CA ARG A 100 -16.28 -4.28 3.31
C ARG A 100 -16.40 -2.90 3.96
N ILE A 101 -15.34 -2.08 3.87
CA ILE A 101 -15.37 -0.70 4.36
C ILE A 101 -16.48 0.10 3.67
N GLN A 102 -16.58 0.02 2.34
CA GLN A 102 -17.59 0.78 1.59
C GLN A 102 -19.02 0.34 1.97
N LEU A 103 -19.24 -0.95 2.17
CA LEU A 103 -20.52 -1.47 2.65
C LEU A 103 -20.86 -0.95 4.05
N ALA A 104 -19.91 -1.01 4.99
CA ALA A 104 -20.10 -0.51 6.34
C ALA A 104 -20.41 1.00 6.36
N LEU A 105 -19.67 1.80 5.59
CA LEU A 105 -19.93 3.24 5.47
C LEU A 105 -21.32 3.54 4.88
N ALA A 106 -21.78 2.77 3.90
CA ALA A 106 -23.14 2.89 3.33
C ALA A 106 -24.23 2.54 4.35
N GLN A 107 -23.91 1.74 5.36
CA GLN A 107 -24.82 1.36 6.45
C GLN A 107 -24.72 2.27 7.69
N GLY A 108 -23.93 3.34 7.62
CA GLY A 108 -23.84 4.35 8.67
C GLY A 108 -22.53 4.38 9.46
N GLY A 109 -21.56 3.55 9.12
CA GLY A 109 -20.23 3.58 9.76
C GLY A 109 -19.59 2.21 9.92
N TYR A 110 -18.47 2.17 10.64
CA TYR A 110 -17.76 0.94 10.94
C TYR A 110 -18.53 0.06 11.94
N ASP A 111 -18.80 -1.17 11.56
CA ASP A 111 -19.42 -2.19 12.39
C ASP A 111 -18.38 -3.15 13.03
N GLU A 112 -18.79 -3.90 14.04
CA GLU A 112 -17.91 -4.84 14.74
C GLU A 112 -17.26 -5.90 13.84
N PRO A 113 -17.96 -6.49 12.83
CA PRO A 113 -17.32 -7.41 11.89
C PRO A 113 -16.19 -6.75 11.09
N THR A 114 -16.40 -5.53 10.56
CA THR A 114 -15.38 -4.78 9.83
C THR A 114 -14.20 -4.41 10.74
N ILE A 115 -14.46 -3.98 11.98
CA ILE A 115 -13.40 -3.70 12.97
C ILE A 115 -12.62 -4.99 13.29
N GLY A 116 -13.31 -6.11 13.43
CA GLY A 116 -12.70 -7.43 13.64
C GLY A 116 -11.77 -7.83 12.50
N LEU A 117 -12.14 -7.56 11.24
CA LEU A 117 -11.26 -7.78 10.09
C LEU A 117 -10.01 -6.88 10.13
N PHE A 118 -10.12 -5.61 10.53
CA PHE A 118 -8.96 -4.75 10.71
C PHE A 118 -8.00 -5.29 11.77
N LYS A 119 -8.51 -5.82 12.89
CA LYS A 119 -7.68 -6.42 13.93
C LYS A 119 -6.93 -7.65 13.40
N GLN A 120 -7.62 -8.54 12.67
CA GLN A 120 -6.96 -9.69 12.02
C GLN A 120 -5.88 -9.25 11.02
N VAL A 121 -6.16 -8.23 10.21
CA VAL A 121 -5.20 -7.67 9.25
C VAL A 121 -3.97 -7.10 9.94
N LEU A 122 -4.12 -6.43 11.08
CA LEU A 122 -3.01 -5.90 11.85
C LEU A 122 -2.21 -7.01 12.56
N ASP A 123 -2.88 -8.08 13.00
CA ASP A 123 -2.20 -9.27 13.54
C ASP A 123 -1.31 -9.92 12.47
N GLU A 124 -1.82 -10.07 11.25
CA GLU A 124 -1.04 -10.57 10.12
C GLU A 124 0.07 -9.59 9.70
N LEU A 125 -0.16 -8.27 9.78
CA LEU A 125 0.90 -7.28 9.50
C LEU A 125 2.10 -7.47 10.44
N VAL A 126 1.87 -7.67 11.73
CA VAL A 126 2.96 -7.98 12.68
C VAL A 126 3.72 -9.24 12.25
N ARG A 127 3.02 -10.28 11.79
CA ARG A 127 3.66 -11.50 11.29
C ARG A 127 4.47 -11.24 10.01
N PHE A 128 3.97 -10.46 9.06
CA PHE A 128 4.75 -10.05 7.88
C PHE A 128 6.00 -9.30 8.27
N GLN A 129 5.88 -8.34 9.18
CA GLN A 129 6.99 -7.48 9.59
C GLN A 129 8.07 -8.21 10.39
N ILE A 130 7.70 -9.20 11.19
CA ILE A 130 8.61 -9.94 12.07
C ILE A 130 8.98 -11.31 11.50
N ASP A 131 8.00 -12.19 11.23
CA ASP A 131 8.26 -13.54 10.76
C ASP A 131 8.66 -13.53 9.29
N GLY A 132 7.97 -12.73 8.46
CA GLY A 132 8.29 -12.52 7.05
C GLY A 132 9.65 -11.87 6.81
N HIS A 133 10.16 -11.10 7.78
CA HIS A 133 11.51 -10.54 7.74
C HIS A 133 12.60 -11.61 7.92
N GLN A 134 12.31 -12.65 8.72
CA GLN A 134 13.33 -13.64 9.06
C GLN A 134 13.84 -14.38 7.82
N ARG A 135 15.16 -14.39 7.63
CA ARG A 135 15.84 -15.06 6.50
C ARG A 135 15.46 -14.53 5.11
N LEU A 136 14.77 -13.37 5.03
CA LEU A 136 14.45 -12.74 3.76
C LEU A 136 15.72 -12.13 3.14
N ASP A 137 16.02 -12.53 1.90
CA ASP A 137 17.11 -11.95 1.11
C ASP A 137 16.62 -10.70 0.38
N TYR A 138 16.88 -9.54 0.95
CA TYR A 138 16.47 -8.26 0.41
C TYR A 138 17.16 -7.86 -0.90
N SER A 139 18.24 -8.54 -1.31
CA SER A 139 18.84 -8.33 -2.63
C SER A 139 17.92 -8.78 -3.78
N LYS A 140 16.88 -9.58 -3.48
CA LYS A 140 15.88 -10.09 -4.42
C LYS A 140 14.58 -9.28 -4.42
N THR A 141 14.50 -8.19 -3.66
CA THR A 141 13.33 -7.30 -3.66
C THR A 141 13.43 -6.25 -4.77
N TYR A 142 12.28 -5.72 -5.18
CA TYR A 142 12.16 -4.76 -6.30
C TYR A 142 11.33 -3.54 -5.85
N PRO A 143 11.63 -2.34 -6.30
CA PRO A 143 12.78 -1.92 -7.11
C PRO A 143 14.05 -1.67 -6.30
N MET A 144 13.98 -1.73 -4.97
CA MET A 144 15.11 -1.44 -4.06
C MET A 144 15.02 -2.30 -2.79
N PRO A 145 16.17 -2.58 -2.13
CA PRO A 145 16.21 -3.47 -0.97
C PRO A 145 15.70 -2.84 0.34
N CYS A 146 15.68 -1.51 0.45
CA CYS A 146 15.31 -0.83 1.68
C CYS A 146 14.58 0.49 1.41
N PHE A 147 13.83 0.93 2.42
CA PHE A 147 13.23 2.25 2.49
C PHE A 147 14.17 3.19 3.24
N ASP A 148 14.90 3.99 2.50
CA ASP A 148 15.93 4.90 2.97
C ASP A 148 15.58 6.37 2.73
N LYS A 149 16.55 7.25 3.00
CA LYS A 149 16.41 8.68 2.73
C LYS A 149 16.01 8.99 1.30
N ALA A 150 16.56 8.26 0.33
CA ALA A 150 16.26 8.50 -1.09
C ALA A 150 14.79 8.20 -1.39
N ALA A 151 14.27 7.07 -0.88
CA ALA A 151 12.86 6.71 -1.03
C ALA A 151 11.91 7.74 -0.38
N VAL A 152 12.28 8.30 0.78
CA VAL A 152 11.51 9.38 1.41
C VAL A 152 11.55 10.66 0.57
N MET A 153 12.72 11.01 0.04
CA MET A 153 12.88 12.19 -0.83
C MET A 153 12.06 12.07 -2.12
N ASP A 154 11.97 10.87 -2.72
CA ASP A 154 11.15 10.63 -3.90
C ASP A 154 9.67 10.90 -3.60
N ASP A 155 9.14 10.43 -2.46
CA ASP A 155 7.76 10.69 -2.03
C ASP A 155 7.51 12.20 -1.76
N LEU A 156 8.46 12.90 -1.12
CA LEU A 156 8.37 14.35 -0.84
C LEU A 156 8.47 15.19 -2.12
N ASP A 157 9.36 14.83 -3.03
CA ASP A 157 9.50 15.49 -4.32
C ASP A 157 8.27 15.25 -5.21
N TYR A 158 7.68 14.06 -5.15
CA TYR A 158 6.43 13.77 -5.85
C TYR A 158 5.28 14.68 -5.37
N PHE A 159 5.14 14.87 -4.05
CA PHE A 159 4.21 15.83 -3.45
C PHE A 159 4.49 17.26 -3.92
N ARG A 160 5.75 17.71 -3.83
CA ARG A 160 6.14 19.06 -4.21
C ARG A 160 5.83 19.36 -5.68
N TYR A 161 6.23 18.45 -6.59
CA TYR A 161 6.10 18.69 -8.03
C TYR A 161 4.67 18.55 -8.54
N TYR A 162 3.94 17.56 -8.05
CA TYR A 162 2.64 17.24 -8.62
C TYR A 162 1.46 17.81 -7.84
N PHE A 163 1.69 18.25 -6.60
CA PHE A 163 0.62 18.84 -5.81
C PHE A 163 0.90 20.29 -5.40
N VAL A 164 2.04 20.60 -4.79
CA VAL A 164 2.31 21.96 -4.27
C VAL A 164 2.53 22.96 -5.42
N LYS A 165 3.45 22.68 -6.33
CA LYS A 165 3.81 23.60 -7.42
C LYS A 165 2.67 23.95 -8.39
N PRO A 166 1.72 23.06 -8.71
CA PRO A 166 0.57 23.43 -9.54
C PRO A 166 -0.35 24.49 -8.91
N HIS A 167 -0.29 24.68 -7.60
CA HIS A 167 -1.07 25.71 -6.89
C HIS A 167 -0.26 26.99 -6.75
N ALA A 168 -0.42 27.91 -7.74
CA ALA A 168 0.35 29.14 -7.82
C ALA A 168 0.13 30.10 -6.62
N GLU A 169 -0.98 29.95 -5.90
CA GLU A 169 -1.31 30.66 -4.68
C GLU A 169 -0.48 30.22 -3.46
N ILE A 170 0.17 29.05 -3.53
CA ILE A 170 1.05 28.54 -2.46
C ILE A 170 2.46 29.09 -2.66
N VAL A 171 2.75 30.19 -2.01
CA VAL A 171 4.08 30.82 -2.05
C VAL A 171 4.98 30.19 -1.01
N PHE A 172 6.17 29.74 -1.41
CA PHE A 172 7.15 29.13 -0.53
C PHE A 172 8.59 29.33 -1.04
N ASN A 173 9.56 29.20 -0.14
CA ASN A 173 10.98 29.28 -0.46
C ASN A 173 11.53 27.90 -0.81
N GLU A 174 11.82 27.66 -2.10
CA GLU A 174 12.35 26.39 -2.61
C GLU A 174 13.61 25.90 -1.88
N THR A 175 14.54 26.80 -1.58
CA THR A 175 15.81 26.44 -0.91
C THR A 175 15.56 25.98 0.52
N ARG A 176 14.69 26.67 1.26
CA ARG A 176 14.31 26.30 2.63
C ARG A 176 13.52 24.99 2.64
N LEU A 177 12.53 24.86 1.78
CA LEU A 177 11.76 23.62 1.67
C LEU A 177 12.64 22.41 1.37
N LYS A 178 13.58 22.55 0.44
CA LYS A 178 14.53 21.47 0.11
C LYS A 178 15.41 21.11 1.31
N ALA A 179 15.87 22.09 2.07
CA ALA A 179 16.65 21.85 3.28
C ALA A 179 15.80 21.13 4.36
N GLU A 180 14.53 21.51 4.51
CA GLU A 180 13.59 20.85 5.43
C GLU A 180 13.27 19.43 4.99
N PHE A 181 13.02 19.19 3.71
CA PHE A 181 12.81 17.85 3.16
C PHE A 181 14.01 16.94 3.42
N ASN A 182 15.23 17.45 3.25
CA ASN A 182 16.43 16.68 3.59
C ASN A 182 16.48 16.29 5.07
N ARG A 183 16.19 17.23 6.01
CA ARG A 183 16.16 16.92 7.45
C ARG A 183 15.04 15.93 7.80
N PHE A 184 13.87 16.10 7.20
CA PHE A 184 12.72 15.19 7.37
C PHE A 184 13.06 13.79 6.88
N ALA A 185 13.68 13.69 5.70
CA ALA A 185 14.11 12.42 5.12
C ALA A 185 15.26 11.77 5.90
N ASP A 186 16.19 12.56 6.44
CA ASP A 186 17.25 12.05 7.35
C ASP A 186 16.64 11.48 8.63
N PHE A 187 15.65 12.16 9.20
CA PHE A 187 15.00 11.71 10.43
C PHE A 187 14.19 10.42 10.23
N ILE A 188 13.37 10.34 9.17
CA ILE A 188 12.55 9.15 8.88
C ILE A 188 13.40 8.02 8.30
N GLY A 189 14.27 8.31 7.33
CA GLY A 189 15.10 7.32 6.66
C GLY A 189 16.22 6.76 7.55
N GLY A 190 16.59 7.49 8.62
CA GLY A 190 17.49 7.02 9.66
C GLY A 190 16.81 6.21 10.77
N ALA A 191 15.50 5.98 10.67
CA ALA A 191 14.76 5.14 11.61
C ALA A 191 15.24 3.69 11.58
N GLN A 192 15.01 2.95 12.67
CA GLN A 192 15.21 1.50 12.66
C GLN A 192 14.34 0.88 11.56
N ASN A 193 14.98 0.31 10.57
CA ASN A 193 14.34 -0.26 9.37
C ASN A 193 14.64 -1.76 9.21
N ASP A 194 14.85 -2.48 10.31
CA ASP A 194 15.18 -3.91 10.34
C ASP A 194 13.92 -4.80 10.37
N PHE A 195 12.90 -4.42 9.58
CA PHE A 195 11.65 -5.16 9.46
C PHE A 195 11.26 -5.28 7.99
N PHE A 196 10.36 -6.21 7.67
CA PHE A 196 9.74 -6.19 6.35
C PHE A 196 8.71 -5.06 6.29
N MET A 197 8.80 -4.21 5.28
CA MET A 197 7.83 -3.19 4.96
C MET A 197 7.11 -3.60 3.67
N TYR A 198 5.80 -3.75 3.75
CA TYR A 198 4.95 -4.19 2.64
C TYR A 198 4.85 -3.13 1.53
N ARG A 199 4.91 -1.87 1.88
CA ARG A 199 4.81 -0.67 1.03
C ARG A 199 3.38 -0.36 0.58
N ASP A 200 2.71 -1.28 -0.08
CA ASP A 200 1.35 -1.09 -0.60
C ASP A 200 0.28 -1.78 0.27
N PHE A 201 0.46 -1.70 1.60
CA PHE A 201 -0.45 -2.27 2.60
C PHE A 201 -1.75 -1.46 2.68
N GLN A 202 -2.65 -1.71 1.73
CA GLN A 202 -3.90 -0.99 1.55
C GLN A 202 -5.08 -1.96 1.52
N SER A 203 -6.25 -1.51 1.97
CA SER A 203 -7.45 -2.35 2.06
C SER A 203 -7.90 -2.97 0.74
N ARG A 204 -7.58 -2.36 -0.41
CA ARG A 204 -7.84 -2.94 -1.74
C ARG A 204 -6.90 -4.10 -2.11
N ASN A 205 -5.78 -4.22 -1.42
CA ASN A 205 -4.78 -5.27 -1.62
C ASN A 205 -4.92 -6.38 -0.56
N ILE A 206 -6.05 -6.39 0.15
CA ILE A 206 -6.38 -7.40 1.16
C ILE A 206 -7.71 -8.04 0.73
N MET A 207 -7.61 -9.28 0.23
CA MET A 207 -8.76 -10.09 -0.14
C MET A 207 -9.39 -10.68 1.12
N ILE A 208 -10.71 -10.81 1.12
CA ILE A 208 -11.45 -11.48 2.20
C ILE A 208 -12.05 -12.76 1.63
N ASP A 209 -11.53 -13.88 2.09
CA ASP A 209 -11.99 -15.20 1.68
C ASP A 209 -12.43 -15.99 2.93
N HIS A 210 -13.72 -16.35 3.00
CA HIS A 210 -14.31 -17.00 4.18
C HIS A 210 -13.99 -16.27 5.51
N GLU A 211 -14.18 -14.95 5.55
CA GLU A 211 -13.89 -14.06 6.70
C GLU A 211 -12.41 -14.06 7.15
N LYS A 212 -11.49 -14.45 6.28
CA LYS A 212 -10.04 -14.42 6.51
C LYS A 212 -9.35 -13.50 5.53
N PRO A 213 -8.36 -12.69 5.96
CA PRO A 213 -7.60 -11.85 5.06
C PRO A 213 -6.52 -12.64 4.32
N TYR A 214 -6.40 -12.39 3.01
CA TYR A 214 -5.31 -12.82 2.15
C TYR A 214 -4.67 -11.57 1.51
N PHE A 215 -3.36 -11.57 1.40
CA PHE A 215 -2.59 -10.38 1.05
C PHE A 215 -2.00 -10.50 -0.33
N ILE A 216 -2.21 -9.47 -1.18
CA ILE A 216 -1.73 -9.39 -2.56
C ILE A 216 -0.97 -8.07 -2.79
N ASP A 217 -0.23 -7.96 -3.89
CA ASP A 217 0.49 -6.73 -4.30
C ASP A 217 1.68 -6.36 -3.38
N TYR A 218 2.39 -7.37 -2.85
CA TYR A 218 3.54 -7.20 -1.95
C TYR A 218 4.91 -7.17 -2.64
N GLN A 219 4.97 -7.25 -3.98
CA GLN A 219 6.24 -7.29 -4.71
C GLN A 219 7.07 -6.01 -4.59
N GLY A 220 6.46 -4.88 -4.20
CA GLY A 220 7.15 -3.64 -3.84
C GLY A 220 7.74 -3.64 -2.44
N GLY A 221 7.57 -4.74 -1.69
CA GLY A 221 8.02 -4.89 -0.32
C GLY A 221 9.55 -4.89 -0.21
N ARG A 222 10.03 -4.36 0.89
CA ARG A 222 11.46 -4.11 1.15
C ARG A 222 11.75 -4.03 2.65
N LYS A 223 12.98 -3.85 3.02
CA LYS A 223 13.35 -3.50 4.39
C LYS A 223 12.83 -2.11 4.74
N GLY A 224 12.19 -1.94 5.89
CA GLY A 224 11.67 -0.64 6.28
C GLY A 224 11.13 -0.57 7.71
N PRO A 225 10.68 0.62 8.14
CA PRO A 225 10.22 0.87 9.49
C PRO A 225 8.77 0.42 9.72
N LEU A 226 8.48 -0.04 10.92
CA LEU A 226 7.17 -0.55 11.34
C LEU A 226 5.99 0.40 11.12
N PRO A 227 6.07 1.73 11.38
CA PRO A 227 4.90 2.61 11.29
C PRO A 227 4.34 2.77 9.89
N TYR A 228 5.15 2.60 8.83
CA TYR A 228 4.74 2.91 7.46
C TYR A 228 3.48 2.15 7.03
N ASP A 229 3.45 0.83 7.21
CA ASP A 229 2.33 0.00 6.74
C ASP A 229 1.08 0.18 7.59
N VAL A 230 1.23 0.40 8.90
CA VAL A 230 0.12 0.75 9.80
C VAL A 230 -0.55 2.04 9.33
N VAL A 231 0.24 3.05 9.03
CA VAL A 231 -0.25 4.33 8.50
C VAL A 231 -0.86 4.15 7.10
N SER A 232 -0.23 3.35 6.24
CA SER A 232 -0.74 3.05 4.90
C SER A 232 -2.13 2.42 4.92
N LEU A 233 -2.42 1.56 5.90
CA LEU A 233 -3.73 0.96 6.11
C LEU A 233 -4.74 1.95 6.72
N LEU A 234 -4.36 2.66 7.80
CA LEU A 234 -5.32 3.40 8.62
C LEU A 234 -5.61 4.82 8.08
N TYR A 235 -4.73 5.39 7.25
CA TYR A 235 -4.90 6.73 6.67
C TYR A 235 -5.29 6.69 5.19
N GLN A 236 -6.06 5.70 4.79
CA GLN A 236 -6.69 5.67 3.47
C GLN A 236 -7.85 6.66 3.43
N VAL A 237 -7.71 7.70 2.64
CA VAL A 237 -8.64 8.84 2.57
C VAL A 237 -10.09 8.41 2.32
N LYS A 238 -10.31 7.47 1.41
CA LYS A 238 -11.65 6.95 1.09
C LYS A 238 -12.24 6.02 2.15
N ALA A 239 -11.44 5.57 3.09
CA ALA A 239 -11.93 4.78 4.22
C ALA A 239 -12.64 5.64 5.27
N GLN A 240 -12.42 6.97 5.29
CA GLN A 240 -13.05 7.91 6.22
C GLN A 240 -13.07 7.41 7.68
N MET A 241 -11.97 6.75 8.10
CA MET A 241 -11.88 6.13 9.41
C MET A 241 -11.85 7.20 10.52
N PRO A 242 -12.73 7.11 11.54
CA PRO A 242 -12.67 8.02 12.67
C PRO A 242 -11.35 7.93 13.44
N GLN A 243 -10.86 9.05 13.99
CA GLN A 243 -9.59 9.05 14.72
C GLN A 243 -9.63 8.13 15.96
N THR A 244 -10.78 8.05 16.65
CA THR A 244 -10.95 7.13 17.79
C THR A 244 -10.74 5.67 17.41
N LEU A 245 -11.21 5.26 16.23
CA LEU A 245 -11.00 3.91 15.72
C LEU A 245 -9.54 3.70 15.29
N ARG A 246 -8.90 4.71 14.68
CA ARG A 246 -7.46 4.65 14.36
C ARG A 246 -6.64 4.46 15.63
N ASP A 247 -6.93 5.23 16.69
CA ASP A 247 -6.22 5.15 17.97
C ASP A 247 -6.41 3.76 18.63
N GLU A 248 -7.62 3.17 18.55
CA GLU A 248 -7.91 1.80 19.01
C GLU A 248 -7.10 0.76 18.22
N LEU A 249 -7.09 0.86 16.89
CA LEU A 249 -6.40 -0.09 16.02
C LEU A 249 -4.87 0.01 16.14
N VAL A 250 -4.32 1.22 16.32
CA VAL A 250 -2.89 1.41 16.63
C VAL A 250 -2.53 0.79 17.99
N LYS A 251 -3.39 0.95 18.98
CA LYS A 251 -3.21 0.31 20.29
C LYS A 251 -3.19 -1.21 20.15
N HIS A 252 -4.17 -1.79 19.44
CA HIS A 252 -4.22 -3.22 19.15
C HIS A 252 -2.93 -3.71 18.45
N TYR A 253 -2.49 -3.02 17.40
CA TYR A 253 -1.24 -3.35 16.71
C TYR A 253 -0.03 -3.35 17.66
N LYS A 254 0.10 -2.32 18.52
CA LYS A 254 1.20 -2.22 19.49
C LYS A 254 1.15 -3.34 20.53
N GLU A 255 -0.05 -3.74 20.98
CA GLU A 255 -0.25 -4.87 21.89
C GLU A 255 0.26 -6.17 21.25
N ARG A 256 -0.10 -6.45 19.99
CA ARG A 256 0.39 -7.61 19.25
C ARG A 256 1.89 -7.57 19.00
N LEU A 257 2.40 -6.38 18.64
CA LEU A 257 3.84 -6.20 18.44
C LEU A 257 4.63 -6.43 19.75
N SER A 258 4.07 -6.02 20.89
CA SER A 258 4.71 -6.19 22.22
C SER A 258 4.89 -7.64 22.65
N GLU A 259 4.14 -8.57 22.07
CA GLU A 259 4.32 -10.01 22.28
C GLU A 259 5.59 -10.54 21.59
N ARG A 260 6.18 -9.78 20.68
CA ARG A 260 7.30 -10.20 19.83
C ARG A 260 8.60 -9.40 20.08
N LEU A 261 8.50 -8.16 20.50
CA LEU A 261 9.65 -7.27 20.76
C LEU A 261 9.27 -6.11 21.70
N ASP A 262 10.28 -5.42 22.22
CA ASP A 262 10.08 -4.19 22.98
C ASP A 262 9.71 -3.04 22.04
N VAL A 263 8.44 -2.65 22.02
CA VAL A 263 7.90 -1.59 21.16
C VAL A 263 8.58 -0.25 21.43
N ALA A 264 8.93 0.05 22.69
CA ALA A 264 9.57 1.32 23.03
C ALA A 264 10.93 1.46 22.35
N SER A 265 11.69 0.37 22.22
CA SER A 265 13.00 0.36 21.57
C SER A 265 12.94 0.62 20.06
N THR A 266 11.77 0.40 19.40
CA THR A 266 11.60 0.61 17.94
C THR A 266 11.48 2.08 17.56
N GLY A 267 11.22 2.97 18.51
CA GLY A 267 10.91 4.37 18.22
C GLY A 267 9.56 4.59 17.52
N PHE A 268 8.66 3.60 17.51
CA PHE A 268 7.37 3.65 16.82
C PHE A 268 6.59 4.93 17.15
N ASP A 269 6.38 5.23 18.42
CA ASP A 269 5.56 6.38 18.84
C ASP A 269 6.16 7.73 18.42
N LYS A 270 7.48 7.83 18.37
CA LYS A 270 8.19 9.02 17.92
C LYS A 270 8.08 9.22 16.41
N LEU A 271 8.08 8.13 15.65
CA LEU A 271 8.09 8.14 14.19
C LEU A 271 6.69 8.19 13.59
N TYR A 272 5.71 7.58 14.23
CA TYR A 272 4.36 7.44 13.73
C TYR A 272 3.72 8.76 13.23
N PRO A 273 3.80 9.89 13.95
CA PRO A 273 3.25 11.15 13.47
C PRO A 273 3.86 11.63 12.15
N TYR A 274 5.15 11.41 11.96
CA TYR A 274 5.86 11.81 10.74
C TYR A 274 5.53 10.88 9.56
N PHE A 275 5.29 9.59 9.81
CA PHE A 275 4.81 8.68 8.77
C PHE A 275 3.39 9.02 8.31
N VAL A 276 2.52 9.53 9.19
CA VAL A 276 1.21 10.05 8.77
C VAL A 276 1.38 11.24 7.82
N TYR A 277 2.28 12.18 8.14
CA TYR A 277 2.59 13.29 7.23
C TYR A 277 3.12 12.79 5.89
N LEU A 278 4.12 11.91 5.91
CA LEU A 278 4.69 11.35 4.68
C LEU A 278 3.61 10.70 3.82
N ARG A 279 2.74 9.89 4.43
CA ARG A 279 1.66 9.22 3.72
C ARG A 279 0.66 10.18 3.10
N LEU A 280 0.23 11.18 3.85
CA LEU A 280 -0.72 12.17 3.34
C LEU A 280 -0.11 13.02 2.20
N MET A 281 1.16 13.40 2.33
CA MET A 281 1.88 14.10 1.26
C MET A 281 2.04 13.23 0.02
N GLN A 282 2.44 11.96 0.17
CA GLN A 282 2.55 11.00 -0.93
C GLN A 282 1.22 10.82 -1.67
N VAL A 283 0.12 10.66 -0.92
CA VAL A 283 -1.23 10.51 -1.48
C VAL A 283 -1.65 11.77 -2.24
N LEU A 284 -1.40 12.97 -1.70
CA LEU A 284 -1.68 14.23 -2.38
C LEU A 284 -0.84 14.37 -3.66
N GLY A 285 0.43 13.99 -3.65
CA GLY A 285 1.27 13.92 -4.85
C GLY A 285 0.66 13.01 -5.93
N ALA A 286 0.21 11.81 -5.52
CA ALA A 286 -0.46 10.88 -6.43
C ALA A 286 -1.80 11.42 -6.98
N TYR A 287 -2.57 12.12 -6.16
CA TYR A 287 -3.81 12.77 -6.59
C TYR A 287 -3.55 13.96 -7.50
N GLY A 288 -2.48 14.72 -7.25
CA GLY A 288 -2.02 15.78 -8.16
C GLY A 288 -1.67 15.22 -9.54
N PHE A 289 -0.82 14.20 -9.60
CA PHE A 289 -0.44 13.59 -10.88
C PHE A 289 -1.62 12.94 -11.59
N ARG A 290 -2.31 12.00 -10.92
CA ARG A 290 -3.38 11.22 -11.57
C ARG A 290 -4.67 12.01 -11.76
N GLY A 291 -5.01 12.89 -10.81
CA GLY A 291 -6.20 13.72 -10.87
C GLY A 291 -6.01 14.96 -11.73
N MET A 292 -5.04 15.81 -11.38
CA MET A 292 -4.89 17.13 -12.02
C MET A 292 -4.24 17.02 -13.41
N ILE A 293 -3.21 16.13 -13.59
CA ILE A 293 -2.49 15.99 -14.86
C ILE A 293 -3.16 14.93 -15.75
N GLN A 294 -3.40 13.72 -15.26
CA GLN A 294 -4.02 12.64 -16.02
C GLN A 294 -5.55 12.75 -16.12
N LYS A 295 -6.18 13.72 -15.45
CA LYS A 295 -7.62 14.01 -15.48
C LYS A 295 -8.50 12.83 -15.06
N LYS A 296 -8.06 12.00 -14.12
CA LYS A 296 -8.86 10.87 -13.59
C LYS A 296 -9.78 11.37 -12.46
N PRO A 297 -11.12 11.39 -12.65
CA PRO A 297 -12.07 12.08 -11.75
C PRO A 297 -11.99 11.59 -10.29
N HIS A 298 -11.92 10.29 -10.08
CA HIS A 298 -11.93 9.69 -8.73
C HIS A 298 -10.71 10.08 -7.86
N PHE A 299 -9.61 10.55 -8.47
CA PHE A 299 -8.48 11.12 -7.72
C PHE A 299 -8.74 12.56 -7.33
N LEU A 300 -9.35 13.36 -8.23
CA LEU A 300 -9.76 14.74 -7.93
C LEU A 300 -10.74 14.78 -6.75
N GLU A 301 -11.77 13.93 -6.78
CA GLU A 301 -12.77 13.80 -5.71
C GLU A 301 -12.15 13.45 -4.35
N SER A 302 -10.97 12.87 -4.34
CA SER A 302 -10.28 12.43 -3.11
C SER A 302 -9.44 13.55 -2.46
N ILE A 303 -9.10 14.61 -3.21
CA ILE A 303 -8.23 15.70 -2.73
C ILE A 303 -8.82 16.41 -1.50
N PRO A 304 -10.10 16.85 -1.47
CA PRO A 304 -10.67 17.54 -0.31
C PRO A 304 -10.57 16.71 0.98
N TYR A 305 -10.77 15.40 0.88
CA TYR A 305 -10.66 14.50 2.04
C TYR A 305 -9.22 14.40 2.54
N ALA A 306 -8.23 14.29 1.61
CA ALA A 306 -6.83 14.24 1.98
C ALA A 306 -6.35 15.54 2.64
N LEU A 307 -6.80 16.69 2.15
CA LEU A 307 -6.49 17.99 2.74
C LEU A 307 -7.14 18.15 4.13
N LYS A 308 -8.36 17.67 4.30
CA LYS A 308 -9.04 17.66 5.61
C LYS A 308 -8.25 16.82 6.63
N GLU A 309 -7.82 15.63 6.24
CA GLU A 309 -6.98 14.76 7.08
C GLU A 309 -5.65 15.44 7.42
N LEU A 310 -4.97 16.02 6.43
CA LEU A 310 -3.70 16.72 6.65
C LEU A 310 -3.86 17.90 7.61
N LYS A 311 -4.94 18.69 7.45
CA LYS A 311 -5.28 19.80 8.35
C LYS A 311 -5.49 19.31 9.78
N THR A 312 -6.38 18.33 9.96
CA THR A 312 -6.70 17.76 11.28
C THR A 312 -5.46 17.20 11.96
N TRP A 313 -4.60 16.53 11.18
CA TRP A 313 -3.34 15.98 11.69
C TRP A 313 -2.37 17.07 12.12
N ASN A 314 -2.25 18.15 11.31
CA ASN A 314 -1.39 19.28 11.60
C ASN A 314 -1.83 20.09 12.83
N GLU A 315 -3.12 20.17 13.11
CA GLU A 315 -3.65 20.79 14.32
C GLU A 315 -3.26 20.00 15.58
N LYS A 316 -3.17 18.66 15.48
CA LYS A 316 -2.81 17.75 16.59
C LYS A 316 -1.29 17.63 16.79
N TYR A 317 -0.53 17.60 15.70
CA TYR A 317 0.92 17.37 15.68
C TYR A 317 1.65 18.37 14.78
N PRO A 318 1.74 19.67 15.14
CA PRO A 318 2.34 20.69 14.26
C PRO A 318 3.82 20.41 13.99
N LEU A 319 4.26 20.68 12.74
CA LEU A 319 5.64 20.49 12.27
C LEU A 319 6.53 21.68 12.63
N ASN A 320 6.69 21.98 13.92
CA ASN A 320 7.41 23.16 14.40
C ASN A 320 8.89 23.23 13.95
N ASP A 321 9.54 22.05 13.76
CA ASP A 321 10.91 21.96 13.29
C ASP A 321 11.06 22.14 11.76
N TYR A 322 9.94 22.27 11.03
CA TYR A 322 9.86 22.40 9.58
C TYR A 322 8.97 23.57 9.16
N PRO A 323 9.37 24.82 9.47
CA PRO A 323 8.50 26.00 9.34
C PRO A 323 8.03 26.30 7.91
N GLU A 324 8.85 26.03 6.89
CA GLU A 324 8.45 26.22 5.49
C GLU A 324 7.39 25.19 5.08
N LEU A 325 7.60 23.92 5.43
CA LEU A 325 6.63 22.84 5.21
C LEU A 325 5.34 23.09 6.00
N GLN A 326 5.45 23.52 7.26
CA GLN A 326 4.32 23.91 8.10
C GLN A 326 3.47 25.01 7.43
N THR A 327 4.12 26.02 6.86
CA THR A 327 3.46 27.11 6.13
C THR A 327 2.73 26.59 4.90
N ILE A 328 3.37 25.72 4.11
CA ILE A 328 2.74 25.09 2.94
C ILE A 328 1.49 24.30 3.35
N ILE A 329 1.59 23.46 4.38
CA ILE A 329 0.45 22.64 4.86
C ILE A 329 -0.69 23.52 5.35
N SER A 330 -0.38 24.61 6.08
CA SER A 330 -1.38 25.58 6.53
C SER A 330 -2.11 26.25 5.36
N ASN A 331 -1.36 26.67 4.33
CA ASN A 331 -1.95 27.30 3.14
C ASN A 331 -2.76 26.29 2.30
N LEU A 332 -2.28 25.05 2.11
CA LEU A 332 -3.04 24.00 1.44
C LEU A 332 -4.39 23.72 2.11
N SER A 333 -4.44 23.87 3.45
CA SER A 333 -5.68 23.67 4.23
C SER A 333 -6.76 24.72 3.95
N THR A 334 -6.41 25.83 3.33
CA THR A 334 -7.35 26.91 2.96
C THR A 334 -7.85 26.79 1.52
N LEU A 335 -7.27 25.91 0.71
CA LEU A 335 -7.66 25.72 -0.68
C LEU A 335 -9.08 25.16 -0.78
N THR A 336 -9.88 25.76 -1.64
CA THR A 336 -11.20 25.24 -2.01
C THR A 336 -11.09 24.57 -3.38
N PHE A 337 -11.36 23.26 -3.42
CA PHE A 337 -11.44 22.52 -4.69
C PHE A 337 -12.88 22.54 -5.15
N HIS A 338 -13.15 23.21 -6.26
CA HIS A 338 -14.42 23.11 -6.98
C HIS A 338 -14.30 21.91 -7.94
N LEU A 339 -15.10 20.88 -7.70
CA LEU A 339 -15.19 19.67 -8.52
C LEU A 339 -15.94 19.92 -9.82
#